data_fad998239e8c5ba384a16f5463e2c23d
#
_entry.id   fad998239e8c5ba384a16f5463e2c23d
#
_cell.length_a   1.000
_cell.length_b   1.000
_cell.length_c   1.000
_cell.angle_alpha   90.00
_cell.angle_beta   90.00
_cell.angle_gamma   90.00
#
_symmetry.space_group_name_H-M   'P 1'
#
loop_
_entity.id
_entity.type
_entity.pdbx_description
1 polymer ?
#
loop_
_entity_poly.entity_id
_entity_poly.type
_entity_poly.pdbx_seq_one_letter_code
_entity_poly.pdbx_strand_id
1 'polypeptide(L)'
;HRGHEVISDTRTITVELKGRTPPTFIAVEGSIGVGKTTLAKKLAASFNYTTLLEDAEANPFLERFYRSREQVALATQLFFLFQRAQKIQDMRQTDIFEPTRVADFLMEKDPLFARINLDRDEYQLYDKVYQQLTINAPKPDLVVYLQASTDVLLSRIENRGLAIERSIDRGYLERLNEVYSEFFLYYDGAPLLIVNANEIDLANSTADYQDLVNYLLDIRSGRHYFNPTFFR
;
A
#
# COMPACT_ATOMS: atom_id res chain seq x y z
N HIS A 1 -7.43 16.60 34.62
CA HIS A 1 -6.70 15.86 33.57
C HIS A 1 -7.09 16.41 32.20
N ARG A 2 -6.27 17.27 31.65
CA ARG A 2 -6.44 17.77 30.28
C ARG A 2 -5.72 16.80 29.37
N GLY A 3 -6.48 16.08 28.51
CA GLY A 3 -5.92 15.28 27.45
C GLY A 3 -5.24 16.18 26.42
N HIS A 4 -3.98 15.90 26.15
CA HIS A 4 -3.31 16.49 25.01
C HIS A 4 -3.87 15.80 23.74
N GLU A 5 -4.78 16.49 23.05
CA GLU A 5 -5.07 16.19 21.65
C GLU A 5 -3.79 16.45 20.86
N VAL A 6 -3.21 15.38 20.32
CA VAL A 6 -2.18 15.50 19.29
C VAL A 6 -2.91 15.94 18.03
N ILE A 7 -2.89 17.25 17.77
CA ILE A 7 -3.35 17.79 16.49
C ILE A 7 -2.34 17.31 15.45
N SER A 8 -2.70 16.27 14.70
CA SER A 8 -1.96 15.91 13.50
C SER A 8 -2.10 17.08 12.52
N ASP A 9 -1.00 17.78 12.27
CA ASP A 9 -0.92 18.88 11.31
C ASP A 9 -1.09 18.32 9.89
N THR A 10 -2.34 18.04 9.51
CA THR A 10 -2.71 17.70 8.14
C THR A 10 -2.82 18.99 7.33
N ARG A 11 -1.69 19.67 7.11
CA ARG A 11 -1.66 20.73 6.13
C ARG A 11 -1.96 20.12 4.78
N THR A 12 -3.16 20.40 4.26
CA THR A 12 -3.53 20.03 2.89
C THR A 12 -2.55 20.70 1.95
N ILE A 13 -1.67 19.91 1.32
CA ILE A 13 -0.74 20.42 0.31
C ILE A 13 -1.56 20.69 -0.94
N THR A 14 -1.64 21.95 -1.33
CA THR A 14 -2.34 22.35 -2.54
C THR A 14 -1.55 21.90 -3.76
N VAL A 15 -2.19 21.08 -4.61
CA VAL A 15 -1.63 20.63 -5.88
C VAL A 15 -2.39 21.30 -7.01
N GLU A 16 -1.64 21.90 -7.96
CA GLU A 16 -2.22 22.46 -9.16
C GLU A 16 -2.50 21.38 -10.20
N LEU A 17 -3.77 21.15 -10.51
CA LEU A 17 -4.16 20.14 -11.50
C LEU A 17 -3.88 20.58 -12.93
N LYS A 18 -3.91 21.87 -13.22
CA LYS A 18 -3.68 22.45 -14.56
C LYS A 18 -4.55 21.83 -15.65
N GLY A 19 -5.84 21.64 -15.34
CA GLY A 19 -6.81 21.03 -16.25
C GLY A 19 -6.73 19.50 -16.35
N ARG A 20 -5.82 18.84 -15.60
CA ARG A 20 -5.72 17.39 -15.56
C ARG A 20 -6.69 16.80 -14.54
N THR A 21 -7.22 15.63 -14.83
CA THR A 21 -8.11 14.90 -13.93
C THR A 21 -7.35 13.73 -13.29
N PRO A 22 -7.29 13.63 -11.94
CA PRO A 22 -6.65 12.49 -11.30
C PRO A 22 -7.39 11.19 -11.62
N PRO A 23 -6.68 10.04 -11.64
CA PRO A 23 -7.34 8.73 -11.74
C PRO A 23 -8.36 8.56 -10.63
N THR A 24 -9.50 7.93 -10.91
CA THR A 24 -10.60 7.81 -9.93
C THR A 24 -10.30 6.79 -8.83
N PHE A 25 -9.54 5.75 -9.14
CA PHE A 25 -9.12 4.74 -8.17
C PHE A 25 -7.61 4.54 -8.24
N ILE A 26 -6.91 4.96 -7.19
CA ILE A 26 -5.46 4.83 -7.07
C ILE A 26 -5.15 3.84 -5.97
N ALA A 27 -4.32 2.83 -6.25
CA ALA A 27 -3.77 1.92 -5.25
C ALA A 27 -2.29 2.22 -5.03
N VAL A 28 -1.91 2.44 -3.78
CA VAL A 28 -0.52 2.61 -3.36
C VAL A 28 -0.05 1.31 -2.74
N GLU A 29 1.05 0.77 -3.22
CA GLU A 29 1.56 -0.50 -2.76
C GLU A 29 3.06 -0.41 -2.46
N GLY A 30 3.55 -1.34 -1.68
CA GLY A 30 4.94 -1.40 -1.28
C GLY A 30 5.13 -2.21 -0.01
N SER A 31 6.38 -2.49 0.33
CA SER A 31 6.73 -3.30 1.49
C SER A 31 6.44 -2.58 2.81
N ILE A 32 6.47 -3.33 3.91
CA ILE A 32 6.30 -2.82 5.27
C ILE A 32 7.30 -1.68 5.53
N GLY A 33 6.82 -0.57 6.04
CA GLY A 33 7.66 0.57 6.38
C GLY A 33 8.00 1.53 5.25
N VAL A 34 7.54 1.28 4.03
CA VAL A 34 7.90 2.12 2.87
C VAL A 34 7.18 3.48 2.84
N GLY A 35 6.08 3.63 3.56
CA GLY A 35 5.31 4.88 3.61
C GLY A 35 4.06 4.92 2.74
N LYS A 36 3.52 3.77 2.35
CA LYS A 36 2.32 3.69 1.48
C LYS A 36 1.08 4.35 2.07
N THR A 37 0.84 4.19 3.37
CA THR A 37 -0.31 4.82 4.03
C THR A 37 -0.19 6.33 4.05
N THR A 38 1.00 6.86 4.31
CA THR A 38 1.28 8.30 4.27
C THR A 38 1.00 8.88 2.90
N LEU A 39 1.48 8.24 1.84
CA LEU A 39 1.22 8.69 0.48
C LEU A 39 -0.27 8.60 0.13
N ALA A 40 -0.93 7.50 0.46
CA ALA A 40 -2.36 7.33 0.19
C ALA A 40 -3.20 8.44 0.84
N LYS A 41 -2.93 8.76 2.10
CA LYS A 41 -3.61 9.86 2.81
C LYS A 41 -3.37 11.23 2.16
N LYS A 42 -2.13 11.50 1.76
CA LYS A 42 -1.79 12.78 1.11
C LYS A 42 -2.47 12.93 -0.24
N LEU A 43 -2.46 11.89 -1.06
CA LEU A 43 -3.13 11.90 -2.36
C LEU A 43 -4.65 12.10 -2.20
N ALA A 44 -5.26 11.39 -1.26
CA ALA A 44 -6.68 11.54 -0.97
C ALA A 44 -7.04 12.97 -0.54
N ALA A 45 -6.23 13.57 0.34
CA ALA A 45 -6.43 14.94 0.77
C ALA A 45 -6.27 15.94 -0.38
N SER A 46 -5.24 15.77 -1.22
CA SER A 46 -4.97 16.66 -2.36
C SER A 46 -6.06 16.62 -3.43
N PHE A 47 -6.66 15.45 -3.66
CA PHE A 47 -7.67 15.25 -4.70
C PHE A 47 -9.11 15.29 -4.16
N ASN A 48 -9.28 15.43 -2.87
CA ASN A 48 -10.57 15.32 -2.19
C ASN A 48 -11.23 13.94 -2.43
N TYR A 49 -10.42 12.89 -2.35
CA TYR A 49 -10.85 11.50 -2.48
C TYR A 49 -11.02 10.86 -1.10
N THR A 50 -11.77 9.78 -1.02
CA THR A 50 -11.87 8.97 0.18
C THR A 50 -10.71 7.96 0.23
N THR A 51 -10.22 7.68 1.43
CA THR A 51 -9.19 6.66 1.64
C THR A 51 -9.81 5.28 1.82
N LEU A 52 -9.07 4.27 1.41
CA LEU A 52 -9.35 2.86 1.64
C LEU A 52 -8.09 2.23 2.25
N LEU A 53 -8.01 2.22 3.58
CA LEU A 53 -6.78 1.87 4.29
C LEU A 53 -6.87 0.51 4.98
N GLU A 54 -5.76 -0.24 4.91
CA GLU A 54 -5.59 -1.42 5.75
C GLU A 54 -5.50 -1.02 7.22
N ASP A 55 -6.06 -1.85 8.08
CA ASP A 55 -5.87 -1.78 9.52
C ASP A 55 -5.12 -3.03 9.98
N ALA A 56 -3.79 -2.98 9.88
CA ALA A 56 -2.93 -4.10 10.25
C ALA A 56 -3.04 -4.42 11.76
N GLU A 57 -3.23 -3.40 12.59
CA GLU A 57 -3.33 -3.56 14.05
C GLU A 57 -4.63 -4.29 14.45
N ALA A 58 -5.66 -4.27 13.63
CA ALA A 58 -6.88 -5.03 13.85
C ALA A 58 -6.70 -6.54 13.66
N ASN A 59 -5.61 -6.98 13.02
CA ASN A 59 -5.33 -8.39 12.83
C ASN A 59 -4.78 -9.02 14.12
N PRO A 60 -5.57 -9.85 14.82
CA PRO A 60 -5.17 -10.37 16.13
C PRO A 60 -4.05 -11.42 16.04
N PHE A 61 -3.73 -11.90 14.84
CA PHE A 61 -2.68 -12.91 14.61
C PHE A 61 -1.33 -12.29 14.24
N LEU A 62 -1.30 -11.01 13.86
CA LEU A 62 -0.14 -10.42 13.21
C LEU A 62 1.10 -10.38 14.11
N GLU A 63 0.96 -10.02 15.37
CA GLU A 63 2.08 -9.99 16.30
C GLU A 63 2.70 -11.37 16.51
N ARG A 64 1.87 -12.40 16.69
CA ARG A 64 2.33 -13.79 16.78
C ARG A 64 2.96 -14.25 15.46
N PHE A 65 2.42 -13.83 14.35
CA PHE A 65 2.97 -14.13 13.02
C PHE A 65 4.42 -13.63 12.88
N TYR A 66 4.71 -12.41 13.30
CA TYR A 66 6.07 -11.87 13.23
C TYR A 66 7.05 -12.59 14.17
N ARG A 67 6.56 -13.15 15.26
CA ARG A 67 7.39 -13.93 16.20
C ARG A 67 7.56 -15.40 15.79
N SER A 68 6.52 -16.02 15.25
CA SER A 68 6.49 -17.44 14.91
C SER A 68 5.54 -17.69 13.74
N ARG A 69 6.00 -17.44 12.54
CA ARG A 69 5.19 -17.39 11.32
C ARG A 69 4.39 -18.64 11.03
N GLU A 70 5.01 -19.81 11.15
CA GLU A 70 4.43 -21.08 10.73
C GLU A 70 3.13 -21.44 11.46
N GLN A 71 3.00 -21.04 12.73
CA GLN A 71 1.87 -21.44 13.55
C GLN A 71 0.58 -20.72 13.21
N VAL A 72 0.68 -19.48 12.72
CA VAL A 72 -0.50 -18.59 12.51
C VAL A 72 -0.55 -17.99 11.11
N ALA A 73 0.27 -18.49 10.19
CA ALA A 73 0.37 -17.92 8.84
C ALA A 73 -0.97 -17.93 8.11
N LEU A 74 -1.68 -19.06 8.10
CA LEU A 74 -2.97 -19.16 7.42
C LEU A 74 -4.02 -18.24 8.04
N ALA A 75 -4.12 -18.19 9.37
CA ALA A 75 -5.07 -17.32 10.07
C ALA A 75 -4.76 -15.84 9.79
N THR A 76 -3.48 -15.47 9.79
CA THR A 76 -3.04 -14.09 9.47
C THR A 76 -3.42 -13.69 8.06
N GLN A 77 -3.17 -14.55 7.09
CA GLN A 77 -3.47 -14.32 5.67
C GLN A 77 -4.97 -14.24 5.40
N LEU A 78 -5.75 -15.14 5.97
CA LEU A 78 -7.20 -15.13 5.81
C LEU A 78 -7.83 -13.88 6.44
N PHE A 79 -7.33 -13.43 7.58
CA PHE A 79 -7.82 -12.20 8.21
C PHE A 79 -7.60 -11.00 7.29
N PHE A 80 -6.39 -10.83 6.75
CA PHE A 80 -6.12 -9.75 5.81
C PHE A 80 -6.97 -9.85 4.55
N LEU A 81 -7.12 -11.05 4.00
CA LEU A 81 -7.95 -11.26 2.82
C LEU A 81 -9.39 -10.82 3.06
N PHE A 82 -10.01 -11.27 4.14
CA PHE A 82 -11.38 -10.90 4.49
C PHE A 82 -11.51 -9.39 4.73
N GLN A 83 -10.55 -8.79 5.43
CA GLN A 83 -10.56 -7.35 5.70
C GLN A 83 -10.48 -6.53 4.41
N ARG A 84 -9.55 -6.88 3.51
CA ARG A 84 -9.40 -6.20 2.21
C ARG A 84 -10.62 -6.40 1.32
N ALA A 85 -11.12 -7.63 1.23
CA ALA A 85 -12.31 -7.93 0.44
C ALA A 85 -13.55 -7.19 0.96
N GLN A 86 -13.72 -7.09 2.28
CA GLN A 86 -14.82 -6.34 2.90
C GLN A 86 -14.73 -4.85 2.58
N LYS A 87 -13.55 -4.25 2.64
CA LYS A 87 -13.36 -2.84 2.29
C LYS A 87 -13.71 -2.55 0.83
N ILE A 88 -13.30 -3.42 -0.08
CA ILE A 88 -13.63 -3.31 -1.51
C ILE A 88 -15.15 -3.45 -1.71
N GLN A 89 -15.78 -4.38 -1.03
CA GLN A 89 -17.22 -4.60 -1.12
C GLN A 89 -18.02 -3.40 -0.58
N ASP A 90 -17.61 -2.85 0.56
CA ASP A 90 -18.23 -1.66 1.16
C ASP A 90 -18.12 -0.46 0.22
N MET A 91 -16.98 -0.28 -0.43
CA MET A 91 -16.78 0.75 -1.44
C MET A 91 -17.80 0.65 -2.58
N ARG A 92 -18.13 -0.55 -3.02
CA ARG A 92 -19.08 -0.76 -4.13
C ARG A 92 -20.54 -0.52 -3.74
N GLN A 93 -20.89 -0.71 -2.47
CA GLN A 93 -22.25 -0.60 -1.98
C GLN A 93 -22.66 0.84 -1.64
N THR A 94 -21.69 1.68 -1.29
CA THR A 94 -21.98 3.02 -0.75
C THR A 94 -22.15 4.10 -1.81
N ASP A 95 -21.77 3.85 -3.06
CA ASP A 95 -21.79 4.88 -4.10
C ASP A 95 -22.64 4.48 -5.31
N ILE A 96 -23.65 5.31 -5.60
CA ILE A 96 -24.43 5.27 -6.84
C ILE A 96 -23.59 5.85 -7.99
N PHE A 97 -22.59 6.68 -7.69
CA PHE A 97 -21.65 7.27 -8.63
C PHE A 97 -20.29 6.57 -8.50
N GLU A 98 -19.46 6.61 -9.56
CA GLU A 98 -18.10 6.06 -9.50
C GLU A 98 -17.33 6.64 -8.30
N PRO A 99 -16.92 5.80 -7.34
CA PRO A 99 -16.24 6.29 -6.16
C PRO A 99 -14.82 6.73 -6.50
N THR A 100 -14.43 7.91 -5.99
CA THR A 100 -13.06 8.39 -6.05
C THR A 100 -12.32 7.95 -4.80
N ARG A 101 -11.29 7.12 -4.95
CA ARG A 101 -10.63 6.43 -3.83
C ARG A 101 -9.11 6.37 -3.99
N VAL A 102 -8.41 6.42 -2.86
CA VAL A 102 -7.01 6.04 -2.76
C VAL A 102 -6.88 4.95 -1.72
N ALA A 103 -6.42 3.78 -2.16
CA ALA A 103 -6.16 2.63 -1.29
C ALA A 103 -4.68 2.53 -0.96
N ASP A 104 -4.33 2.03 0.22
CA ASP A 104 -2.96 1.68 0.57
C ASP A 104 -2.67 0.19 0.42
N PHE A 105 -3.44 -0.47 -0.42
CA PHE A 105 -3.23 -1.87 -0.81
C PHE A 105 -3.73 -2.13 -2.22
N LEU A 106 -3.13 -3.14 -2.85
CA LEU A 106 -3.57 -3.73 -4.10
C LEU A 106 -4.09 -5.14 -3.81
N MET A 107 -5.32 -5.46 -4.23
CA MET A 107 -5.91 -6.77 -3.93
C MET A 107 -5.06 -7.93 -4.44
N GLU A 108 -4.45 -7.77 -5.61
CA GLU A 108 -3.62 -8.79 -6.25
C GLU A 108 -2.32 -9.08 -5.51
N LYS A 109 -1.91 -8.25 -4.53
CA LYS A 109 -0.74 -8.53 -3.69
C LYS A 109 -1.01 -9.63 -2.65
N ASP A 110 -2.26 -9.81 -2.25
CA ASP A 110 -2.61 -10.75 -1.18
C ASP A 110 -2.04 -12.15 -1.42
N PRO A 111 -2.15 -12.75 -2.62
CA PRO A 111 -1.54 -14.03 -2.92
C PRO A 111 -0.01 -14.05 -2.82
N LEU A 112 0.67 -12.92 -2.97
CA LEU A 112 2.13 -12.86 -2.86
C LEU A 112 2.61 -13.24 -1.46
N PHE A 113 2.00 -12.64 -0.44
CA PHE A 113 2.30 -12.97 0.95
C PHE A 113 1.92 -14.42 1.28
N ALA A 114 0.79 -14.87 0.76
CA ALA A 114 0.33 -16.25 0.94
C ALA A 114 1.35 -17.25 0.40
N ARG A 115 1.91 -17.03 -0.79
CA ARG A 115 2.93 -17.90 -1.38
C ARG A 115 4.20 -18.00 -0.56
N ILE A 116 4.62 -16.90 0.07
CA ILE A 116 5.82 -16.88 0.93
C ILE A 116 5.57 -17.62 2.24
N ASN A 117 4.38 -17.49 2.81
CA ASN A 117 4.12 -17.82 4.21
C ASN A 117 3.36 -19.12 4.42
N LEU A 118 2.64 -19.60 3.42
CA LEU A 118 1.81 -20.81 3.52
C LEU A 118 2.50 -22.02 2.91
N ASP A 119 2.26 -23.20 3.52
CA ASP A 119 2.62 -24.44 2.87
C ASP A 119 1.68 -24.75 1.69
N ARG A 120 1.93 -25.84 0.98
CA ARG A 120 1.18 -26.19 -0.22
C ARG A 120 -0.31 -26.36 0.04
N ASP A 121 -0.67 -27.08 1.09
CA ASP A 121 -2.07 -27.39 1.39
C ASP A 121 -2.80 -26.15 1.91
N GLU A 122 -2.15 -25.37 2.75
CA GLU A 122 -2.67 -24.10 3.23
C GLU A 122 -2.88 -23.12 2.07
N TYR A 123 -1.93 -23.04 1.15
CA TYR A 123 -2.05 -22.17 -0.02
C TYR A 123 -3.21 -22.57 -0.93
N GLN A 124 -3.43 -23.87 -1.14
CA GLN A 124 -4.55 -24.33 -1.94
C GLN A 124 -5.90 -23.97 -1.32
N LEU A 125 -6.03 -24.08 0.00
CA LEU A 125 -7.23 -23.63 0.71
C LEU A 125 -7.40 -22.12 0.61
N TYR A 126 -6.33 -21.37 0.86
CA TYR A 126 -6.31 -19.91 0.73
C TYR A 126 -6.76 -19.48 -0.67
N ASP A 127 -6.21 -20.07 -1.71
CA ASP A 127 -6.50 -19.69 -3.09
C ASP A 127 -7.99 -19.88 -3.45
N LYS A 128 -8.61 -20.94 -2.96
CA LYS A 128 -10.06 -21.13 -3.14
C LYS A 128 -10.86 -20.01 -2.52
N VAL A 129 -10.50 -19.58 -1.31
CA VAL A 129 -11.17 -18.46 -0.64
C VAL A 129 -10.91 -17.15 -1.39
N TYR A 130 -9.68 -16.93 -1.82
CA TYR A 130 -9.28 -15.74 -2.60
C TYR A 130 -10.11 -15.62 -3.89
N GLN A 131 -10.24 -16.70 -4.65
CA GLN A 131 -11.00 -16.68 -5.91
C GLN A 131 -12.47 -16.31 -5.66
N GLN A 132 -13.07 -16.83 -4.60
CA GLN A 132 -14.47 -16.56 -4.27
C GLN A 132 -14.68 -15.09 -3.86
N LEU A 133 -13.77 -14.54 -3.07
CA LEU A 133 -13.91 -13.17 -2.53
C LEU A 133 -13.57 -12.08 -3.53
N THR A 134 -12.80 -12.39 -4.58
CA THR A 134 -12.25 -11.37 -5.51
C THR A 134 -12.87 -11.40 -6.91
N ILE A 135 -13.87 -12.25 -7.15
CA ILE A 135 -14.50 -12.44 -8.48
C ILE A 135 -14.84 -11.12 -9.18
N ASN A 136 -15.36 -10.16 -8.44
CA ASN A 136 -15.80 -8.87 -8.98
C ASN A 136 -15.03 -7.68 -8.40
N ALA A 137 -13.83 -7.88 -7.88
CA ALA A 137 -13.04 -6.79 -7.33
C ALA A 137 -12.67 -5.79 -8.45
N PRO A 138 -12.95 -4.48 -8.27
CA PRO A 138 -12.58 -3.47 -9.27
C PRO A 138 -11.06 -3.32 -9.32
N LYS A 139 -10.55 -3.09 -10.54
CA LYS A 139 -9.13 -2.81 -10.75
C LYS A 139 -8.84 -1.32 -10.57
N PRO A 140 -7.68 -0.97 -10.00
CA PRO A 140 -7.26 0.43 -9.96
C PRO A 140 -7.06 1.02 -11.36
N ASP A 141 -7.23 2.33 -11.46
CA ASP A 141 -6.91 3.10 -12.67
C ASP A 141 -5.43 3.50 -12.72
N LEU A 142 -4.77 3.50 -11.57
CA LEU A 142 -3.33 3.68 -11.43
C LEU A 142 -2.83 2.93 -10.20
N VAL A 143 -1.71 2.26 -10.34
CA VAL A 143 -0.97 1.66 -9.22
C VAL A 143 0.33 2.43 -9.03
N VAL A 144 0.59 2.85 -7.79
CA VAL A 144 1.84 3.48 -7.38
C VAL A 144 2.59 2.49 -6.49
N TYR A 145 3.73 2.01 -6.98
CA TYR A 145 4.58 1.10 -6.22
C TYR A 145 5.77 1.85 -5.63
N LEU A 146 5.79 1.95 -4.30
CA LEU A 146 6.91 2.53 -3.56
C LEU A 146 7.96 1.45 -3.30
N GLN A 147 9.16 1.65 -3.85
CA GLN A 147 10.27 0.73 -3.75
C GLN A 147 11.39 1.32 -2.89
N ALA A 148 11.83 0.58 -1.88
CA ALA A 148 12.94 0.99 -1.01
C ALA A 148 13.82 -0.21 -0.67
N SER A 149 15.10 0.06 -0.39
CA SER A 149 16.04 -0.97 0.06
C SER A 149 15.66 -1.51 1.44
N THR A 150 16.09 -2.71 1.74
CA THR A 150 15.86 -3.33 3.05
C THR A 150 16.41 -2.47 4.19
N ASP A 151 17.56 -1.85 4.02
CA ASP A 151 18.16 -0.96 5.02
C ASP A 151 17.28 0.24 5.33
N VAL A 152 16.73 0.87 4.29
CA VAL A 152 15.79 2.00 4.46
C VAL A 152 14.51 1.55 5.15
N LEU A 153 13.96 0.40 4.78
CA LEU A 153 12.75 -0.14 5.40
C LEU A 153 12.96 -0.44 6.90
N LEU A 154 14.06 -1.10 7.24
CA LEU A 154 14.40 -1.38 8.64
C LEU A 154 14.54 -0.10 9.47
N SER A 155 15.22 0.90 8.94
CA SER A 155 15.35 2.20 9.59
C SER A 155 14.01 2.87 9.84
N ARG A 156 13.12 2.86 8.86
CA ARG A 156 11.78 3.43 9.00
C ARG A 156 10.89 2.68 9.99
N ILE A 157 10.96 1.34 9.99
CA ILE A 157 10.24 0.50 10.95
C ILE A 157 10.72 0.79 12.36
N GLU A 158 12.04 0.87 12.58
CA GLU A 158 12.63 1.19 13.87
C GLU A 158 12.21 2.58 14.36
N ASN A 159 12.28 3.58 13.49
CA ASN A 159 11.88 4.96 13.81
C ASN A 159 10.39 5.07 14.12
N ARG A 160 9.54 4.29 13.48
CA ARG A 160 8.10 4.24 13.76
C ARG A 160 7.81 3.62 15.12
N GLY A 161 8.62 2.64 15.56
CA GLY A 161 8.60 2.08 16.91
C GLY A 161 7.33 1.33 17.28
N LEU A 162 6.59 0.75 16.33
CA LEU A 162 5.40 -0.04 16.63
C LEU A 162 5.78 -1.37 17.29
N ALA A 163 5.18 -1.66 18.44
CA ALA A 163 5.46 -2.89 19.20
C ALA A 163 5.23 -4.16 18.37
N ILE A 164 4.18 -4.18 17.55
CA ILE A 164 3.80 -5.29 16.69
C ILE A 164 4.87 -5.63 15.64
N GLU A 165 5.70 -4.66 15.26
CA GLU A 165 6.73 -4.79 14.23
C GLU A 165 8.13 -5.12 14.77
N ARG A 166 8.30 -5.19 16.09
CA ARG A 166 9.63 -5.41 16.73
C ARG A 166 10.29 -6.72 16.32
N SER A 167 9.50 -7.73 15.94
CA SER A 167 10.00 -9.06 15.57
C SER A 167 10.21 -9.23 14.06
N ILE A 168 10.04 -8.18 13.26
CA ILE A 168 10.31 -8.24 11.82
C ILE A 168 11.81 -8.29 11.61
N ASP A 169 12.30 -9.34 10.94
CA ASP A 169 13.71 -9.51 10.64
C ASP A 169 14.08 -9.09 9.22
N ARG A 170 15.38 -8.85 9.01
CA ARG A 170 15.94 -8.46 7.72
C ARG A 170 15.64 -9.49 6.62
N GLY A 171 15.80 -10.77 6.91
CA GLY A 171 15.59 -11.84 5.93
C GLY A 171 14.16 -11.85 5.39
N TYR A 172 13.19 -11.63 6.26
CA TYR A 172 11.79 -11.53 5.85
C TYR A 172 11.53 -10.33 4.92
N LEU A 173 12.08 -9.16 5.26
CA LEU A 173 11.96 -7.96 4.41
C LEU A 173 12.66 -8.14 3.06
N GLU A 174 13.81 -8.79 3.02
CA GLU A 174 14.51 -9.10 1.76
C GLU A 174 13.65 -9.99 0.85
N ARG A 175 13.04 -11.03 1.41
CA ARG A 175 12.12 -11.90 0.66
C ARG A 175 10.90 -11.14 0.16
N LEU A 176 10.31 -10.27 0.97
CA LEU A 176 9.20 -9.42 0.54
C LEU A 176 9.61 -8.51 -0.61
N ASN A 177 10.76 -7.87 -0.51
CA ASN A 177 11.27 -6.99 -1.57
C ASN A 177 11.48 -7.74 -2.89
N GLU A 178 12.02 -8.95 -2.85
CA GLU A 178 12.20 -9.79 -4.02
C GLU A 178 10.86 -10.14 -4.68
N VAL A 179 9.89 -10.54 -3.89
CA VAL A 179 8.56 -10.93 -4.38
C VAL A 179 7.82 -9.72 -4.95
N TYR A 180 7.87 -8.57 -4.30
CA TYR A 180 7.30 -7.33 -4.83
C TYR A 180 7.95 -6.92 -6.15
N SER A 181 9.28 -6.94 -6.20
CA SER A 181 10.03 -6.55 -7.39
C SER A 181 9.70 -7.45 -8.59
N GLU A 182 9.60 -8.75 -8.36
CA GLU A 182 9.22 -9.72 -9.39
C GLU A 182 7.78 -9.50 -9.87
N PHE A 183 6.84 -9.33 -8.93
CA PHE A 183 5.45 -9.10 -9.27
C PHE A 183 5.29 -7.84 -10.13
N PHE A 184 5.88 -6.73 -9.73
CA PHE A 184 5.74 -5.47 -10.46
C PHE A 184 6.56 -5.43 -11.75
N LEU A 185 7.58 -6.28 -11.89
CA LEU A 185 8.29 -6.42 -13.16
C LEU A 185 7.35 -6.89 -14.30
N TYR A 186 6.40 -7.76 -13.97
CA TYR A 186 5.46 -8.34 -14.94
C TYR A 186 4.04 -7.77 -14.85
N TYR A 187 3.79 -6.90 -13.89
CA TYR A 187 2.46 -6.35 -13.68
C TYR A 187 2.01 -5.47 -14.84
N ASP A 188 0.83 -5.75 -15.38
CA ASP A 188 0.20 -5.02 -16.49
C ASP A 188 -1.30 -4.77 -16.27
N GLY A 189 -1.81 -5.04 -15.07
CA GLY A 189 -3.25 -4.93 -14.75
C GLY A 189 -3.79 -3.49 -14.73
N ALA A 190 -2.92 -2.49 -14.62
CA ALA A 190 -3.23 -1.07 -14.65
C ALA A 190 -1.97 -0.27 -15.03
N PRO A 191 -2.09 1.01 -15.40
CA PRO A 191 -0.94 1.91 -15.46
C PRO A 191 -0.16 1.87 -14.14
N LEU A 192 1.16 1.82 -14.22
CA LEU A 192 2.04 1.59 -13.07
C LEU A 192 3.09 2.70 -12.98
N LEU A 193 3.18 3.29 -11.79
CA LEU A 193 4.25 4.23 -11.43
C LEU A 193 5.12 3.59 -10.34
N ILE A 194 6.37 3.29 -10.68
CA ILE A 194 7.37 2.80 -9.73
C ILE A 194 8.15 3.99 -9.19
N VAL A 195 8.14 4.16 -7.88
CA VAL A 195 8.77 5.29 -7.18
C VAL A 195 9.97 4.80 -6.39
N ASN A 196 11.14 5.41 -6.61
CA ASN A 196 12.29 5.20 -5.73
C ASN A 196 12.06 5.92 -4.40
N ALA A 197 11.61 5.18 -3.41
CA ALA A 197 11.28 5.71 -2.09
C ALA A 197 12.48 5.82 -1.14
N ASN A 198 13.70 5.43 -1.56
CA ASN A 198 14.91 5.62 -0.77
C ASN A 198 15.21 7.10 -0.55
N GLU A 199 14.95 7.91 -1.57
CA GLU A 199 15.39 9.31 -1.63
C GLU A 199 14.24 10.30 -1.59
N ILE A 200 12.99 9.83 -1.47
CA ILE A 200 11.83 10.69 -1.37
C ILE A 200 11.40 10.84 0.10
N ASP A 201 11.28 12.08 0.54
CA ASP A 201 10.79 12.42 1.87
C ASP A 201 9.36 12.95 1.78
N LEU A 202 8.40 12.04 1.66
CA LEU A 202 6.98 12.40 1.56
C LEU A 202 6.42 12.99 2.86
N ALA A 203 7.03 12.67 4.00
CA ALA A 203 6.56 13.15 5.29
C ALA A 203 6.94 14.62 5.53
N ASN A 204 8.13 15.04 5.11
CA ASN A 204 8.71 16.35 5.46
C ASN A 204 8.97 17.26 4.26
N SER A 205 9.03 16.73 3.03
CA SER A 205 9.32 17.51 1.83
C SER A 205 8.08 17.75 0.98
N THR A 206 7.57 18.97 1.01
CA THR A 206 6.47 19.40 0.13
C THR A 206 6.89 19.37 -1.34
N ALA A 207 8.14 19.72 -1.64
CA ALA A 207 8.66 19.71 -3.01
C ALA A 207 8.69 18.30 -3.61
N ASP A 208 9.17 17.31 -2.86
CA ASP A 208 9.20 15.92 -3.32
C ASP A 208 7.79 15.41 -3.62
N TYR A 209 6.85 15.71 -2.76
CA TYR A 209 5.46 15.33 -2.94
C TYR A 209 4.83 16.00 -4.17
N GLN A 210 5.02 17.30 -4.34
CA GLN A 210 4.48 18.02 -5.49
C GLN A 210 5.05 17.53 -6.81
N ASP A 211 6.35 17.23 -6.87
CA ASP A 211 6.99 16.64 -8.05
C ASP A 211 6.40 15.29 -8.41
N LEU A 212 6.18 14.44 -7.40
CA LEU A 212 5.56 13.13 -7.58
C LEU A 212 4.14 13.27 -8.14
N VAL A 213 3.32 14.14 -7.56
CA VAL A 213 1.94 14.34 -8.01
C VAL A 213 1.89 14.90 -9.42
N ASN A 214 2.74 15.87 -9.75
CA ASN A 214 2.82 16.39 -11.10
C ASN A 214 3.14 15.30 -12.13
N TYR A 215 4.09 14.44 -11.81
CA TYR A 215 4.45 13.31 -12.67
C TYR A 215 3.29 12.32 -12.82
N LEU A 216 2.64 11.98 -11.70
CA LEU A 216 1.51 11.06 -11.62
C LEU A 216 0.34 11.52 -12.51
N LEU A 217 0.03 12.80 -12.50
CA LEU A 217 -1.11 13.37 -13.23
C LEU A 217 -0.94 13.27 -14.76
N ASP A 218 0.26 13.11 -15.27
CA ASP A 218 0.53 12.96 -16.70
C ASP A 218 0.51 11.50 -17.19
N ILE A 219 0.39 10.52 -16.29
CA ILE A 219 0.36 9.11 -16.65
C ILE A 219 -1.00 8.75 -17.26
N ARG A 220 -0.98 8.14 -18.45
CA ARG A 220 -2.17 7.66 -19.15
C ARG A 220 -2.20 6.13 -19.23
N SER A 221 -1.05 5.52 -19.47
CA SER A 221 -0.94 4.08 -19.66
C SER A 221 0.52 3.64 -19.46
N GLY A 222 0.72 2.34 -19.35
CA GLY A 222 2.04 1.74 -19.33
C GLY A 222 2.78 1.86 -18.02
N ARG A 223 4.08 1.70 -18.11
CA ARG A 223 4.99 1.63 -16.96
C ARG A 223 5.88 2.87 -16.92
N HIS A 224 5.94 3.49 -15.75
CA HIS A 224 6.70 4.70 -15.52
C HIS A 224 7.57 4.57 -14.27
N TYR A 225 8.68 5.29 -14.26
CA TYR A 225 9.61 5.33 -13.13
C TYR A 225 9.80 6.76 -12.67
N PHE A 226 9.72 6.98 -11.36
CA PHE A 226 9.99 8.26 -10.74
C PHE A 226 11.16 8.12 -9.76
N ASN A 227 12.22 8.90 -10.03
CA ASN A 227 13.36 9.02 -9.14
C ASN A 227 13.60 10.49 -8.83
N PRO A 228 13.40 10.94 -7.58
CA PRO A 228 13.49 12.36 -7.23
C PRO A 228 14.87 12.98 -7.49
N THR A 229 15.95 12.18 -7.50
CA THR A 229 17.30 12.71 -7.78
C THR A 229 17.49 13.23 -9.20
N PHE A 230 16.67 12.80 -10.15
CA PHE A 230 16.74 13.28 -11.54
C PHE A 230 16.12 14.66 -11.75
N PHE A 231 15.42 15.17 -10.74
CA PHE A 231 14.69 16.45 -10.81
C PHE A 231 15.31 17.55 -9.94
N ARG A 232 16.51 17.31 -9.36
CA ARG A 232 17.25 18.24 -8.49
C ARG A 232 18.48 18.82 -9.22
#